data_3aaa58e4248587e2e6a2b548abc2a98e
#
_entry.id   3aaa58e4248587e2e6a2b548abc2a98e
#
_cell.length_a   1.000
_cell.length_b   1.000
_cell.length_c   1.000
_cell.angle_alpha   90.00
_cell.angle_beta   90.00
_cell.angle_gamma   90.00
#
_symmetry.space_group_name_H-M   'P 1'
#
loop_
_entity.id
_entity.type
_entity.pdbx_description
1 polymer ?
#
loop_
_entity_poly.entity_id
_entity_poly.type
_entity_poly.pdbx_seq_one_letter_code
_entity_poly.pdbx_strand_id
1 'polypeptide(L)'
;VTGQTYTNIFPTANFNFTPARSKNLRISYNGRTNQPNVSQLQNVPDATDTLNIRIGNPSLKQEFNHNFNIGFNTFNVLTFKFIAANINLSTTKNKIVSSITTRGPVQTTTYENVNGYFRAFSFVTLGLPFKNPKMKGSSINVTNNMSYVKDVSLVNTKQNITKNISLSQGAGVNINKEKIDFGVKANIAYNNVKYSIN
;
A
#
# COMPACT_ATOMS: atom_id res chain seq x y z
N VAL A 1 -21.26 -9.98 29.86
CA VAL A 1 -21.15 -9.29 28.54
C VAL A 1 -20.31 -8.06 28.77
N THR A 2 -19.07 -8.05 28.33
CA THR A 2 -18.18 -6.87 28.34
C THR A 2 -18.47 -6.05 27.08
N GLY A 3 -19.26 -4.98 27.23
CA GLY A 3 -19.46 -4.01 26.17
C GLY A 3 -18.30 -2.98 26.16
N GLN A 4 -17.70 -2.71 25.02
CA GLN A 4 -16.78 -1.60 24.87
C GLN A 4 -17.43 -0.51 24.00
N THR A 5 -17.38 0.73 24.45
CA THR A 5 -17.89 1.88 23.71
C THR A 5 -16.72 2.64 23.12
N TYR A 6 -16.77 2.91 21.82
CA TYR A 6 -15.75 3.66 21.10
C TYR A 6 -16.35 4.95 20.54
N THR A 7 -15.69 6.06 20.79
CA THR A 7 -15.99 7.33 20.11
C THR A 7 -14.94 7.54 19.01
N ASN A 8 -15.38 7.70 17.78
CA ASN A 8 -14.51 7.77 16.63
C ASN A 8 -14.67 9.10 15.90
N ILE A 9 -13.53 9.69 15.52
CA ILE A 9 -13.46 10.87 14.65
C ILE A 9 -12.81 10.41 13.36
N PHE A 10 -13.45 10.67 12.21
CA PHE A 10 -12.98 10.31 10.88
C PHE A 10 -12.61 11.57 10.08
N PRO A 11 -11.42 12.15 10.29
CA PRO A 11 -11.02 13.35 9.60
C PRO A 11 -10.77 13.04 8.11
N THR A 12 -11.27 13.93 7.25
CA THR A 12 -11.02 13.93 5.82
C THR A 12 -10.61 15.31 5.34
N ALA A 13 -9.66 15.36 4.43
CA ALA A 13 -9.24 16.59 3.78
C ALA A 13 -9.01 16.31 2.29
N ASN A 14 -9.49 17.22 1.44
CA ASN A 14 -9.29 17.14 0.00
C ASN A 14 -8.83 18.48 -0.52
N PHE A 15 -7.77 18.46 -1.30
CA PHE A 15 -7.23 19.62 -2.01
C PHE A 15 -7.12 19.30 -3.49
N ASN A 16 -7.74 20.12 -4.33
CA ASN A 16 -7.66 20.02 -5.77
C ASN A 16 -7.10 21.33 -6.33
N PHE A 17 -6.08 21.21 -7.16
CA PHE A 17 -5.45 22.34 -7.81
C PHE A 17 -5.35 22.08 -9.32
N THR A 18 -6.01 22.91 -10.11
CA THR A 18 -6.11 22.78 -11.56
C THR A 18 -5.57 24.06 -12.21
N PRO A 19 -4.23 24.23 -12.31
CA PRO A 19 -3.61 25.45 -12.85
C PRO A 19 -3.87 25.67 -14.34
N ALA A 20 -4.28 24.63 -15.04
CA ALA A 20 -4.68 24.68 -16.45
C ALA A 20 -5.67 23.53 -16.73
N ARG A 21 -6.47 23.64 -17.81
CA ARG A 21 -7.45 22.60 -18.20
C ARG A 21 -6.88 21.19 -18.34
N SER A 22 -5.58 21.09 -18.63
CA SER A 22 -4.88 19.83 -18.85
C SER A 22 -4.00 19.39 -17.68
N LYS A 23 -4.03 20.10 -16.53
CA LYS A 23 -3.18 19.80 -15.37
C LYS A 23 -4.03 19.72 -14.13
N ASN A 24 -3.96 18.62 -13.43
CA ASN A 24 -4.67 18.43 -12.17
C ASN A 24 -3.74 17.83 -11.12
N LEU A 25 -3.70 18.45 -9.95
CA LEU A 25 -3.09 17.94 -8.73
C LEU A 25 -4.18 17.73 -7.70
N ARG A 26 -4.29 16.51 -7.19
CA ARG A 26 -5.21 16.16 -6.12
C ARG A 26 -4.43 15.62 -4.94
N ILE A 27 -4.69 16.17 -3.76
CA ILE A 27 -4.17 15.66 -2.50
C ILE A 27 -5.37 15.33 -1.63
N SER A 28 -5.42 14.11 -1.10
CA SER A 28 -6.47 13.71 -0.18
C SER A 28 -5.87 13.00 1.02
N TYR A 29 -6.48 13.25 2.16
CA TYR A 29 -6.22 12.57 3.41
C TYR A 29 -7.52 12.00 3.96
N ASN A 30 -7.48 10.78 4.49
CA ASN A 30 -8.56 10.25 5.28
C ASN A 30 -8.04 9.42 6.47
N GLY A 31 -8.64 9.66 7.64
CA GLY A 31 -8.43 8.88 8.83
C GLY A 31 -9.61 7.93 9.06
N ARG A 32 -9.34 6.66 9.37
CA ARG A 32 -10.35 5.65 9.67
C ARG A 32 -9.91 4.78 10.83
N THR A 33 -10.87 4.39 11.68
CA THR A 33 -10.64 3.38 12.71
C THR A 33 -11.08 2.01 12.21
N ASN A 34 -10.40 0.98 12.72
CA ASN A 34 -10.79 -0.41 12.57
C ASN A 34 -10.87 -1.02 13.97
N GLN A 35 -12.03 -1.57 14.32
CA GLN A 35 -12.28 -2.16 15.64
C GLN A 35 -11.79 -3.59 15.66
N PRO A 36 -11.29 -4.09 16.82
CA PRO A 36 -11.05 -5.51 17.01
C PRO A 36 -12.36 -6.29 16.81
N ASN A 37 -12.27 -7.44 16.20
CA ASN A 37 -13.43 -8.33 16.07
C ASN A 37 -13.66 -9.12 17.38
N VAL A 38 -14.83 -9.73 17.51
CA VAL A 38 -15.23 -10.45 18.73
C VAL A 38 -14.25 -11.56 19.10
N SER A 39 -13.77 -12.33 18.12
CA SER A 39 -12.81 -13.43 18.36
C SER A 39 -11.44 -12.92 18.83
N GLN A 40 -11.05 -11.71 18.44
CA GLN A 40 -9.81 -11.08 18.91
C GLN A 40 -9.93 -10.55 20.35
N LEU A 41 -11.16 -10.23 20.81
CA LEU A 41 -11.41 -9.72 22.16
C LEU A 41 -11.76 -10.82 23.15
N GLN A 42 -12.24 -11.96 22.68
CA GLN A 42 -12.78 -13.03 23.54
C GLN A 42 -11.63 -13.78 24.21
N ASN A 43 -11.46 -13.59 25.52
CA ASN A 43 -10.45 -14.27 26.35
C ASN A 43 -10.91 -15.68 26.72
N VAL A 44 -11.32 -16.46 25.74
CA VAL A 44 -11.67 -17.89 25.91
C VAL A 44 -10.76 -18.68 24.97
N PRO A 45 -9.98 -19.65 25.50
CA PRO A 45 -9.16 -20.47 24.68
C PRO A 45 -10.00 -21.29 23.69
N ASP A 46 -9.74 -21.14 22.41
CA ASP A 46 -10.17 -22.08 21.39
C ASP A 46 -9.10 -23.20 21.29
N ALA A 47 -9.39 -24.32 21.89
CA ALA A 47 -8.52 -25.50 21.95
C ALA A 47 -9.10 -26.66 21.13
N THR A 48 -9.89 -26.37 20.12
CA THR A 48 -10.39 -27.39 19.16
C THR A 48 -9.22 -28.16 18.53
N ASP A 49 -8.10 -27.46 18.31
CA ASP A 49 -6.81 -28.06 18.03
C ASP A 49 -5.87 -27.84 19.23
N THR A 50 -5.56 -28.91 19.96
CA THR A 50 -4.75 -28.87 21.19
C THR A 50 -3.30 -28.42 20.96
N LEU A 51 -2.81 -28.48 19.72
CA LEU A 51 -1.48 -28.01 19.34
C LEU A 51 -1.49 -26.53 18.87
N ASN A 52 -2.65 -25.99 18.48
CA ASN A 52 -2.82 -24.63 17.97
C ASN A 52 -3.94 -23.88 18.73
N ILE A 53 -3.60 -23.38 19.88
CA ILE A 53 -4.54 -22.68 20.77
C ILE A 53 -4.64 -21.22 20.36
N ARG A 54 -5.86 -20.68 20.28
CA ARG A 54 -6.12 -19.25 20.05
C ARG A 54 -6.79 -18.63 21.25
N ILE A 55 -6.29 -17.47 21.68
CA ILE A 55 -6.83 -16.73 22.83
C ILE A 55 -6.95 -15.26 22.43
N GLY A 56 -8.14 -14.68 22.53
CA GLY A 56 -8.34 -13.25 22.31
C GLY A 56 -7.78 -12.41 23.45
N ASN A 57 -7.62 -11.11 23.18
CA ASN A 57 -7.12 -10.13 24.13
C ASN A 57 -8.16 -9.01 24.35
N PRO A 58 -8.85 -8.97 25.50
CA PRO A 58 -9.85 -7.93 25.79
C PRO A 58 -9.27 -6.52 25.91
N SER A 59 -7.94 -6.38 26.07
CA SER A 59 -7.26 -5.10 26.21
C SER A 59 -6.92 -4.43 24.87
N LEU A 60 -7.34 -5.04 23.75
CA LEU A 60 -7.06 -4.48 22.42
C LEU A 60 -7.73 -3.12 22.24
N LYS A 61 -6.93 -2.20 21.73
CA LYS A 61 -7.38 -0.88 21.27
C LYS A 61 -7.73 -0.96 19.80
N GLN A 62 -8.66 -0.10 19.36
CA GLN A 62 -8.94 0.07 17.94
C GLN A 62 -7.70 0.59 17.18
N GLU A 63 -7.55 0.14 15.97
CA GLU A 63 -6.58 0.69 15.04
C GLU A 63 -7.03 2.06 14.52
N PHE A 64 -6.08 2.93 14.23
CA PHE A 64 -6.34 4.15 13.48
C PHE A 64 -5.45 4.19 12.23
N ASN A 65 -6.09 4.21 11.07
CA ASN A 65 -5.44 4.20 9.77
C ASN A 65 -5.43 5.62 9.19
N HIS A 66 -4.23 6.12 8.92
CA HIS A 66 -4.01 7.37 8.18
C HIS A 66 -3.69 7.02 6.73
N ASN A 67 -4.44 7.59 5.79
CA ASN A 67 -4.22 7.41 4.37
C ASN A 67 -4.05 8.76 3.69
N PHE A 68 -2.92 8.94 3.00
CA PHE A 68 -2.63 10.10 2.16
C PHE A 68 -2.55 9.63 0.70
N ASN A 69 -3.23 10.33 -0.18
CA ASN A 69 -3.17 10.08 -1.60
C ASN A 69 -2.81 11.36 -2.33
N ILE A 70 -1.81 11.31 -3.21
CA ILE A 70 -1.38 12.41 -4.06
C ILE A 70 -1.46 11.94 -5.50
N GLY A 71 -2.36 12.54 -6.27
CA GLY A 71 -2.55 12.26 -7.69
C GLY A 71 -2.18 13.48 -8.53
N PHE A 72 -1.35 13.28 -9.52
CA PHE A 72 -1.02 14.30 -10.52
C PHE A 72 -1.25 13.74 -11.92
N ASN A 73 -1.95 14.50 -12.74
CA ASN A 73 -2.09 14.18 -14.15
C ASN A 73 -1.96 15.43 -15.01
N THR A 74 -1.39 15.24 -16.18
CA THR A 74 -1.35 16.27 -17.22
C THR A 74 -1.39 15.62 -18.60
N PHE A 75 -2.11 16.25 -19.50
CA PHE A 75 -2.21 15.86 -20.92
C PHE A 75 -2.10 17.09 -21.80
N ASN A 76 -1.18 17.09 -22.73
CA ASN A 76 -1.04 18.16 -23.71
C ASN A 76 -1.66 17.72 -25.04
N VAL A 77 -2.79 18.35 -25.39
CA VAL A 77 -3.57 18.02 -26.60
C VAL A 77 -2.79 18.27 -27.89
N LEU A 78 -1.88 19.27 -27.91
CA LEU A 78 -1.12 19.62 -29.10
C LEU A 78 0.03 18.65 -29.35
N THR A 79 0.66 18.20 -28.29
CA THR A 79 1.85 17.33 -28.39
C THR A 79 1.55 15.87 -28.02
N PHE A 80 0.36 15.55 -27.54
CA PHE A 80 -0.04 14.24 -27.02
C PHE A 80 0.84 13.71 -25.89
N LYS A 81 1.63 14.59 -25.26
CA LYS A 81 2.43 14.25 -24.09
C LYS A 81 1.52 14.10 -22.89
N PHE A 82 1.67 13.02 -22.14
CA PHE A 82 0.96 12.84 -20.88
C PHE A 82 1.88 12.41 -19.74
N ILE A 83 1.50 12.79 -18.54
CA ILE A 83 2.10 12.33 -17.28
C ILE A 83 0.93 11.98 -16.37
N ALA A 84 0.98 10.79 -15.79
CA ALA A 84 0.11 10.44 -14.68
C ALA A 84 0.97 9.88 -13.55
N ALA A 85 0.78 10.40 -12.35
CA ALA A 85 1.48 9.97 -11.14
C ALA A 85 0.48 9.82 -10.00
N ASN A 86 0.66 8.79 -9.21
CA ASN A 86 -0.08 8.58 -7.98
C ASN A 86 0.87 8.11 -6.88
N ILE A 87 0.76 8.71 -5.70
CA ILE A 87 1.49 8.31 -4.50
C ILE A 87 0.45 8.06 -3.41
N ASN A 88 0.48 6.87 -2.83
CA ASN A 88 -0.33 6.52 -1.69
C ASN A 88 0.57 6.19 -0.50
N LEU A 89 0.33 6.86 0.62
CA LEU A 89 1.04 6.63 1.88
C LEU A 89 0.01 6.22 2.93
N SER A 90 0.28 5.15 3.66
CA SER A 90 -0.57 4.75 4.77
C SER A 90 0.25 4.35 6.00
N THR A 91 -0.26 4.70 7.17
CA THR A 91 0.29 4.27 8.45
C THR A 91 -0.85 3.90 9.39
N THR A 92 -0.62 2.90 10.23
CA THR A 92 -1.60 2.42 11.20
C THR A 92 -1.06 2.59 12.61
N LYS A 93 -1.76 3.34 13.42
CA LYS A 93 -1.53 3.44 14.87
C LYS A 93 -2.30 2.32 15.57
N ASN A 94 -1.70 1.71 16.59
CA ASN A 94 -2.27 0.58 17.34
C ASN A 94 -2.67 -0.59 16.42
N LYS A 95 -1.87 -0.89 15.39
CA LYS A 95 -2.16 -2.03 14.50
C LYS A 95 -2.31 -3.31 15.31
N ILE A 96 -3.39 -4.05 15.08
CA ILE A 96 -3.63 -5.33 15.69
C ILE A 96 -2.86 -6.41 14.93
N VAL A 97 -1.99 -7.12 15.63
CA VAL A 97 -1.18 -8.19 15.07
C VAL A 97 -1.30 -9.45 15.89
N SER A 98 -1.10 -10.59 15.26
CA SER A 98 -0.98 -11.87 15.96
C SER A 98 0.36 -11.92 16.70
N SER A 99 0.32 -12.37 17.96
CA SER A 99 1.48 -12.69 18.78
C SER A 99 1.52 -14.20 18.94
N ILE A 100 2.51 -14.84 18.36
CA ILE A 100 2.65 -16.29 18.34
C ILE A 100 3.71 -16.69 19.36
N THR A 101 3.37 -17.56 20.30
CA THR A 101 4.28 -18.13 21.28
C THR A 101 4.27 -19.64 21.17
N THR A 102 5.47 -20.24 21.02
CA THR A 102 5.64 -21.70 20.93
C THR A 102 6.28 -22.23 22.19
N ARG A 103 5.63 -23.24 22.81
CA ARG A 103 6.12 -23.95 23.97
C ARG A 103 6.04 -25.45 23.73
N GLY A 104 7.19 -26.08 23.47
CA GLY A 104 7.24 -27.48 23.03
C GLY A 104 6.44 -27.65 21.73
N PRO A 105 5.53 -28.63 21.62
CA PRO A 105 4.71 -28.84 20.44
C PRO A 105 3.50 -27.90 20.33
N VAL A 106 3.19 -27.12 21.38
CA VAL A 106 2.01 -26.25 21.44
C VAL A 106 2.33 -24.84 20.99
N GLN A 107 1.54 -24.36 20.04
CA GLN A 107 1.56 -22.98 19.57
C GLN A 107 0.34 -22.22 20.11
N THR A 108 0.60 -21.11 20.78
CA THR A 108 -0.46 -20.21 21.26
C THR A 108 -0.44 -18.93 20.46
N THR A 109 -1.56 -18.57 19.86
CA THR A 109 -1.76 -17.31 19.12
C THR A 109 -2.65 -16.38 19.96
N THR A 110 -2.15 -15.19 20.27
CA THR A 110 -2.93 -14.09 20.85
C THR A 110 -2.82 -12.84 19.95
N TYR A 111 -3.40 -11.73 20.38
CA TYR A 111 -3.43 -10.48 19.62
C TYR A 111 -2.91 -9.33 20.46
N GLU A 112 -2.13 -8.45 19.84
CA GLU A 112 -1.56 -7.27 20.49
C GLU A 112 -1.61 -6.06 19.56
N ASN A 113 -1.63 -4.85 20.16
CA ASN A 113 -1.50 -3.62 19.42
C ASN A 113 -0.02 -3.23 19.29
N VAL A 114 0.43 -2.99 18.07
CA VAL A 114 1.79 -2.51 17.76
C VAL A 114 1.74 -1.23 16.94
N ASN A 115 2.83 -0.46 17.00
CA ASN A 115 3.02 0.71 16.17
C ASN A 115 4.18 0.49 15.19
N GLY A 116 4.24 1.32 14.16
CA GLY A 116 5.36 1.33 13.22
C GLY A 116 5.04 0.72 11.86
N TYR A 117 3.80 0.28 11.62
CA TYR A 117 3.35 -0.07 10.28
C TYR A 117 3.36 1.15 9.35
N PHE A 118 3.96 0.99 8.20
CA PHE A 118 4.00 2.01 7.17
C PHE A 118 3.99 1.36 5.79
N ARG A 119 3.22 1.93 4.89
CA ARG A 119 3.17 1.53 3.47
C ARG A 119 3.26 2.77 2.60
N ALA A 120 4.12 2.73 1.60
CA ALA A 120 4.19 3.69 0.51
C ALA A 120 4.05 2.94 -0.81
N PHE A 121 3.24 3.46 -1.68
CA PHE A 121 3.09 2.97 -3.05
C PHE A 121 3.14 4.16 -3.99
N SER A 122 3.88 4.07 -5.08
CA SER A 122 3.86 5.06 -6.15
C SER A 122 3.77 4.40 -7.52
N PHE A 123 3.03 5.07 -8.38
CA PHE A 123 2.90 4.74 -9.79
C PHE A 123 3.13 6.01 -10.60
N VAL A 124 4.02 5.95 -11.57
CA VAL A 124 4.28 7.06 -12.50
C VAL A 124 4.28 6.49 -13.91
N THR A 125 3.55 7.13 -14.81
CA THR A 125 3.60 6.84 -16.23
C THR A 125 3.81 8.12 -17.03
N LEU A 126 4.68 8.02 -18.02
CA LEU A 126 5.04 9.08 -18.94
C LEU A 126 4.77 8.59 -20.37
N GLY A 127 4.02 9.36 -21.14
CA GLY A 127 3.88 9.15 -22.57
C GLY A 127 4.55 10.31 -23.31
N LEU A 128 5.58 9.98 -24.09
CA LEU A 128 6.40 10.93 -24.84
C LEU A 128 6.25 10.65 -26.33
N PRO A 129 5.37 11.38 -27.05
CA PRO A 129 5.23 11.22 -28.49
C PRO A 129 6.49 11.69 -29.22
N PHE A 130 6.75 11.05 -30.35
CA PHE A 130 7.83 11.48 -31.23
C PHE A 130 7.49 12.83 -31.88
N LYS A 131 8.46 13.75 -31.91
CA LYS A 131 8.28 15.08 -32.51
C LYS A 131 8.36 15.06 -34.02
N ASN A 132 8.89 13.99 -34.62
CA ASN A 132 9.06 13.89 -36.08
C ASN A 132 7.68 13.71 -36.75
N PRO A 133 7.31 14.56 -37.73
CA PRO A 133 6.04 14.44 -38.45
C PRO A 133 5.83 13.07 -39.14
N LYS A 134 6.90 12.42 -39.57
CA LYS A 134 6.86 11.07 -40.18
C LYS A 134 6.58 9.97 -39.17
N MET A 135 6.63 10.27 -37.86
CA MET A 135 6.40 9.37 -36.74
C MET A 135 5.16 9.79 -35.91
N LYS A 136 4.26 10.56 -36.53
CA LYS A 136 3.02 11.00 -35.87
C LYS A 136 2.21 9.79 -35.41
N GLY A 137 1.78 9.81 -34.15
CA GLY A 137 1.08 8.68 -33.52
C GLY A 137 2.00 7.69 -32.80
N SER A 138 3.31 7.78 -33.02
CA SER A 138 4.30 6.95 -32.33
C SER A 138 4.73 7.60 -31.00
N SER A 139 5.07 6.78 -29.99
CA SER A 139 5.41 7.27 -28.67
C SER A 139 6.39 6.35 -27.93
N ILE A 140 7.12 6.96 -26.99
CA ILE A 140 7.84 6.24 -25.93
C ILE A 140 7.00 6.32 -24.67
N ASN A 141 6.78 5.18 -24.02
CA ASN A 141 6.09 5.09 -22.75
C ASN A 141 7.05 4.59 -21.68
N VAL A 142 7.08 5.29 -20.55
CA VAL A 142 7.89 4.89 -19.39
C VAL A 142 6.96 4.73 -18.21
N THR A 143 7.06 3.60 -17.51
CA THR A 143 6.30 3.31 -16.30
C THR A 143 7.23 3.01 -15.15
N ASN A 144 6.92 3.57 -13.99
CA ASN A 144 7.62 3.30 -12.74
C ASN A 144 6.59 2.89 -11.70
N ASN A 145 6.82 1.77 -11.03
CA ASN A 145 6.07 1.35 -9.87
C ASN A 145 7.04 1.14 -8.71
N MET A 146 6.73 1.70 -7.56
CA MET A 146 7.48 1.50 -6.33
C MET A 146 6.51 1.14 -5.22
N SER A 147 6.84 0.11 -4.45
CA SER A 147 6.15 -0.27 -3.22
C SER A 147 7.17 -0.42 -2.10
N TYR A 148 6.91 0.21 -0.98
CA TYR A 148 7.62 0.00 0.28
C TYR A 148 6.63 -0.37 1.36
N VAL A 149 6.86 -1.48 2.05
CA VAL A 149 6.06 -1.92 3.18
C VAL A 149 7.00 -2.19 4.35
N LYS A 150 6.76 -1.49 5.46
CA LYS A 150 7.32 -1.81 6.77
C LYS A 150 6.21 -2.41 7.60
N ASP A 151 6.25 -3.71 7.80
CA ASP A 151 5.32 -4.44 8.65
C ASP A 151 5.93 -4.78 9.99
N VAL A 152 5.10 -4.93 11.00
CA VAL A 152 5.48 -5.27 12.36
C VAL A 152 4.65 -6.47 12.79
N SER A 153 5.32 -7.50 13.28
CA SER A 153 4.72 -8.72 13.84
C SER A 153 5.38 -9.07 15.16
N LEU A 154 4.82 -10.01 15.89
CA LEU A 154 5.36 -10.50 17.15
C LEU A 154 5.60 -12.01 17.06
N VAL A 155 6.82 -12.43 17.36
CA VAL A 155 7.20 -13.85 17.43
C VAL A 155 7.88 -14.09 18.76
N ASN A 156 7.31 -15.00 19.58
CA ASN A 156 7.74 -15.26 20.94
C ASN A 156 7.91 -13.97 21.76
N THR A 157 6.92 -13.08 21.67
CA THR A 157 6.87 -11.75 22.32
C THR A 157 7.90 -10.73 21.82
N LYS A 158 8.79 -11.11 20.92
CA LYS A 158 9.78 -10.21 20.31
C LYS A 158 9.21 -9.57 19.05
N GLN A 159 9.44 -8.28 18.90
CA GLN A 159 9.02 -7.55 17.72
C GLN A 159 9.89 -7.92 16.51
N ASN A 160 9.23 -8.38 15.45
CA ASN A 160 9.84 -8.61 14.16
C ASN A 160 9.38 -7.53 13.19
N ILE A 161 10.34 -6.83 12.59
CA ILE A 161 10.10 -5.81 11.58
C ILE A 161 10.48 -6.37 10.21
N THR A 162 9.49 -6.49 9.35
CA THR A 162 9.69 -6.87 7.95
C THR A 162 9.67 -5.61 7.09
N LYS A 163 10.72 -5.40 6.29
CA LYS A 163 10.79 -4.32 5.30
C LYS A 163 10.84 -4.95 3.91
N ASN A 164 9.87 -4.62 3.09
CA ASN A 164 9.78 -5.06 1.70
C ASN A 164 9.86 -3.85 0.78
N ILE A 165 10.78 -3.88 -0.18
CA ILE A 165 10.93 -2.89 -1.25
C ILE A 165 10.73 -3.60 -2.57
N SER A 166 9.79 -3.13 -3.37
CA SER A 166 9.56 -3.59 -4.73
C SER A 166 9.66 -2.41 -5.69
N LEU A 167 10.50 -2.52 -6.70
CA LEU A 167 10.67 -1.54 -7.76
C LEU A 167 10.40 -2.23 -9.11
N SER A 168 9.61 -1.61 -9.96
CA SER A 168 9.40 -2.08 -11.32
C SER A 168 9.48 -0.89 -12.29
N GLN A 169 10.35 -1.03 -13.27
CA GLN A 169 10.59 -0.06 -14.33
C GLN A 169 10.18 -0.67 -15.66
N GLY A 170 9.34 0.03 -16.40
CA GLY A 170 8.96 -0.37 -17.76
C GLY A 170 9.29 0.73 -18.76
N ALA A 171 9.83 0.35 -19.89
CA ALA A 171 9.99 1.23 -21.04
C ALA A 171 9.43 0.53 -22.28
N GLY A 172 8.71 1.27 -23.10
CA GLY A 172 8.13 0.76 -24.33
C GLY A 172 8.15 1.82 -25.44
N VAL A 173 8.25 1.34 -26.65
CA VAL A 173 8.15 2.16 -27.88
C VAL A 173 6.98 1.62 -28.68
N ASN A 174 6.05 2.49 -29.03
CA ASN A 174 4.98 2.20 -29.98
C ASN A 174 5.23 3.01 -31.25
N ILE A 175 5.30 2.32 -32.38
CA ILE A 175 5.41 2.92 -33.71
C ILE A 175 4.09 2.69 -34.42
N ASN A 176 3.41 3.77 -34.73
CA ASN A 176 2.17 3.75 -35.50
C ASN A 176 2.40 4.49 -36.82
N LYS A 177 2.29 3.78 -37.91
CA LYS A 177 2.42 4.31 -39.27
C LYS A 177 1.35 3.66 -40.13
N GLU A 178 0.51 4.48 -40.77
CA GLU A 178 -0.55 4.13 -41.72
C GLU A 178 -0.99 2.66 -41.83
N LYS A 179 -0.05 1.75 -42.15
CA LYS A 179 -0.28 0.30 -42.31
C LYS A 179 0.47 -0.58 -41.31
N ILE A 180 1.25 0.02 -40.40
CA ILE A 180 2.10 -0.71 -39.46
C ILE A 180 1.86 -0.16 -38.06
N ASP A 181 1.41 -1.03 -37.17
CA ASP A 181 1.37 -0.80 -35.74
C ASP A 181 2.30 -1.82 -35.08
N PHE A 182 3.36 -1.31 -34.44
CA PHE A 182 4.39 -2.14 -33.83
C PHE A 182 4.76 -1.59 -32.47
N GLY A 183 4.75 -2.44 -31.45
CA GLY A 183 5.13 -2.07 -30.09
C GLY A 183 6.08 -3.07 -29.45
N VAL A 184 7.12 -2.54 -28.80
CA VAL A 184 8.02 -3.31 -27.93
C VAL A 184 8.00 -2.71 -26.55
N LYS A 185 7.91 -3.57 -25.52
CA LYS A 185 7.96 -3.18 -24.11
C LYS A 185 8.92 -4.08 -23.36
N ALA A 186 9.79 -3.48 -22.56
CA ALA A 186 10.65 -4.17 -21.60
C ALA A 186 10.30 -3.74 -20.18
N ASN A 187 10.35 -4.67 -19.22
CA ASN A 187 10.15 -4.39 -17.79
C ASN A 187 11.28 -5.04 -17.00
N ILE A 188 11.77 -4.30 -15.99
CA ILE A 188 12.72 -4.80 -15.01
C ILE A 188 12.06 -4.66 -13.64
N ALA A 189 12.12 -5.72 -12.84
CA ALA A 189 11.60 -5.72 -11.48
C ALA A 189 12.69 -6.11 -10.48
N TYR A 190 12.73 -5.40 -9.36
CA TYR A 190 13.61 -5.66 -8.23
C TYR A 190 12.77 -5.80 -6.97
N ASN A 191 12.99 -6.87 -6.22
CA ASN A 191 12.34 -7.11 -4.92
C ASN A 191 13.39 -7.41 -3.87
N ASN A 192 13.25 -6.78 -2.70
CA ASN A 192 14.13 -7.02 -1.55
C ASN A 192 13.28 -7.08 -0.28
N VAL A 193 13.46 -8.15 0.50
CA VAL A 193 12.78 -8.34 1.79
C VAL A 193 13.83 -8.50 2.87
N LYS A 194 13.69 -7.72 3.95
CA LYS A 194 14.56 -7.78 5.15
C LYS A 194 13.71 -8.03 6.39
N TYR A 195 14.18 -8.91 7.25
CA TYR A 195 13.60 -9.22 8.55
C TYR A 195 14.52 -8.75 9.66
N SER A 196 13.97 -8.35 10.82
CA SER A 196 14.77 -7.96 11.98
C SER A 196 15.11 -9.13 12.89
N ILE A 197 14.37 -10.22 12.81
CA ILE A 197 14.62 -11.47 13.50
C ILE A 197 15.05 -12.50 12.45
N ASN A 198 16.22 -13.10 12.64
CA ASN A 198 16.71 -14.25 11.88
C ASN A 198 16.29 -15.52 12.59
#